data_1ee5267cae632342c55d44b810ab9e87
#
_entry.id   1ee5267cae632342c55d44b810ab9e87
#
_cell.length_a   1.000
_cell.length_b   1.000
_cell.length_c   1.000
_cell.angle_alpha   90.00
_cell.angle_beta   90.00
_cell.angle_gamma   90.00
#
_symmetry.space_group_name_H-M   'P 1'
#
loop_
_entity.id
_entity.type
_entity.pdbx_description
1 polymer ?
#
loop_
_entity_poly.entity_id
_entity_poly.type
_entity_poly.pdbx_seq_one_letter_code
_entity_poly.pdbx_strand_id
1 'polypeptide(L)'
;MQNEQLVDKLQSKFPKKRLAALEALSSEKTGAAENKKNYCNAQFRSLYSGFTPTPSMILYRAEKMALPVVGLVDYASLKGSGEFLKGLSMVSCAGYIGAGIKSRYKGMRLALQAIGVPHGNVKEFEKGLADARALKAKHVDKIRELINVKFGKYRIYLPAELRIFKTVKAKSAEHLYNALAAKVADKFPEEEKLIAFLKDELNFALDGEETEKLSDKTSTLYKSDLAEILRAHLGFKDLPETTVPAREFIELADKAGAVTVAIYNGSKIEDFLAACEKVGVKAVCLEPD
;
A
#
# COMPACT_ATOMS: atom_id res chain seq x y z
N MET A 1 -28.25 1.02 -9.75
CA MET A 1 -28.26 -0.46 -9.54
C MET A 1 -27.28 -1.21 -10.45
N GLN A 2 -27.37 -1.14 -11.80
CA GLN A 2 -26.49 -1.92 -12.69
C GLN A 2 -25.02 -1.48 -12.57
N ASN A 3 -24.75 -0.18 -12.52
CA ASN A 3 -23.40 0.36 -12.38
C ASN A 3 -22.76 0.08 -11.02
N GLU A 4 -23.51 0.10 -9.95
CA GLU A 4 -23.01 -0.26 -8.61
C GLU A 4 -22.52 -1.71 -8.57
N GLN A 5 -23.28 -2.63 -9.16
CA GLN A 5 -22.88 -4.03 -9.27
C GLN A 5 -21.61 -4.24 -10.12
N LEU A 6 -21.43 -3.41 -11.17
CA LEU A 6 -20.20 -3.45 -11.97
C LEU A 6 -19.01 -2.88 -11.18
N VAL A 7 -19.20 -1.80 -10.42
CA VAL A 7 -18.17 -1.24 -9.54
C VAL A 7 -17.74 -2.25 -8.48
N ASP A 8 -18.67 -2.98 -7.87
CA ASP A 8 -18.35 -4.07 -6.93
C ASP A 8 -17.54 -5.19 -7.61
N LYS A 9 -17.84 -5.51 -8.86
CA LYS A 9 -17.08 -6.50 -9.63
C LYS A 9 -15.63 -6.08 -9.91
N LEU A 10 -15.31 -4.78 -9.88
CA LEU A 10 -13.92 -4.29 -9.96
C LEU A 10 -13.06 -4.75 -8.77
N GLN A 11 -13.68 -5.11 -7.64
CA GLN A 11 -12.99 -5.69 -6.48
C GLN A 11 -13.03 -7.22 -6.43
N SER A 12 -13.52 -7.89 -7.49
CA SER A 12 -13.55 -9.34 -7.59
C SER A 12 -12.15 -9.95 -7.39
N LYS A 13 -12.09 -11.15 -6.83
CA LYS A 13 -10.84 -11.94 -6.73
C LYS A 13 -10.25 -12.36 -8.09
N PHE A 14 -11.06 -12.35 -9.15
CA PHE A 14 -10.66 -12.80 -10.48
C PHE A 14 -10.33 -11.63 -11.42
N PRO A 15 -9.07 -11.46 -11.90
CA PRO A 15 -8.69 -10.38 -12.81
C PRO A 15 -9.56 -10.32 -14.07
N LYS A 16 -9.94 -11.48 -14.65
CA LYS A 16 -10.81 -11.51 -15.83
C LYS A 16 -12.19 -10.87 -15.58
N LYS A 17 -12.77 -11.09 -14.39
CA LYS A 17 -14.06 -10.47 -14.03
C LYS A 17 -13.91 -8.96 -13.80
N ARG A 18 -12.78 -8.54 -13.25
CA ARG A 18 -12.48 -7.12 -13.05
C ARG A 18 -12.31 -6.39 -14.37
N LEU A 19 -11.56 -6.96 -15.31
CA LEU A 19 -11.36 -6.39 -16.64
C LEU A 19 -12.69 -6.29 -17.43
N ALA A 20 -13.52 -7.34 -17.40
CA ALA A 20 -14.84 -7.30 -18.04
C ALA A 20 -15.76 -6.22 -17.43
N ALA A 21 -15.68 -6.01 -16.11
CA ALA A 21 -16.43 -4.94 -15.45
C ALA A 21 -15.88 -3.55 -15.82
N LEU A 22 -14.56 -3.39 -15.94
CA LEU A 22 -13.92 -2.14 -16.37
C LEU A 22 -14.36 -1.79 -17.81
N GLU A 23 -14.29 -2.74 -18.72
CA GLU A 23 -14.71 -2.58 -20.12
C GLU A 23 -16.17 -2.12 -20.22
N ALA A 24 -17.07 -2.76 -19.48
CA ALA A 24 -18.48 -2.38 -19.44
C ALA A 24 -18.69 -0.96 -18.88
N LEU A 25 -17.97 -0.57 -17.82
CA LEU A 25 -18.06 0.76 -17.22
C LEU A 25 -17.44 1.87 -18.07
N SER A 26 -16.39 1.54 -18.84
CA SER A 26 -15.71 2.51 -19.74
C SER A 26 -16.47 2.72 -21.06
N SER A 27 -17.23 1.71 -21.51
CA SER A 27 -18.08 1.83 -22.72
C SER A 27 -19.29 2.73 -22.50
N GLU A 28 -19.76 2.85 -21.27
CA GLU A 28 -20.76 3.84 -20.91
C GLU A 28 -20.09 5.22 -20.84
N LYS A 29 -20.18 6.02 -21.91
CA LYS A 29 -19.71 7.42 -21.97
C LYS A 29 -20.42 8.27 -20.90
N THR A 30 -20.06 8.08 -19.64
CA THR A 30 -20.40 9.03 -18.59
C THR A 30 -19.46 10.21 -18.76
N GLY A 31 -20.02 11.41 -18.94
CA GLY A 31 -19.22 12.63 -19.07
C GLY A 31 -18.12 12.65 -18.03
N ALA A 32 -16.88 12.49 -18.49
CA ALA A 32 -15.73 12.60 -17.61
C ALA A 32 -15.74 14.00 -17.00
N ALA A 33 -15.53 14.08 -15.70
CA ALA A 33 -15.32 15.38 -15.08
C ALA A 33 -14.12 16.04 -15.78
N GLU A 34 -14.26 17.30 -16.18
CA GLU A 34 -13.13 18.02 -16.73
C GLU A 34 -12.01 18.06 -15.67
N ASN A 35 -10.85 17.54 -16.00
CA ASN A 35 -9.66 17.69 -15.16
C ASN A 35 -9.12 19.12 -15.29
N LYS A 36 -9.76 20.05 -14.61
CA LYS A 36 -9.44 21.49 -14.65
C LYS A 36 -8.02 21.82 -14.15
N LYS A 37 -7.33 20.89 -13.53
CA LYS A 37 -6.04 21.13 -12.88
C LYS A 37 -4.88 20.30 -13.46
N ASN A 38 -5.10 19.52 -14.51
CA ASN A 38 -4.09 18.65 -15.14
C ASN A 38 -3.31 17.75 -14.16
N TYR A 39 -3.99 17.26 -13.12
CA TYR A 39 -3.37 16.34 -12.17
C TYR A 39 -3.05 15.02 -12.85
N CYS A 40 -1.88 14.49 -12.54
CA CYS A 40 -1.57 13.09 -12.77
C CYS A 40 -1.31 12.41 -11.42
N ASN A 41 -1.54 11.10 -11.34
CA ASN A 41 -1.12 10.32 -10.18
C ASN A 41 -0.10 9.28 -10.62
N ALA A 42 1.14 9.53 -10.27
CA ALA A 42 2.29 8.73 -10.66
C ALA A 42 2.53 7.49 -9.76
N GLN A 43 1.77 7.29 -8.68
CA GLN A 43 2.16 6.36 -7.62
C GLN A 43 1.00 5.58 -7.00
N PHE A 44 0.03 5.14 -7.78
CA PHE A 44 -0.99 4.26 -7.23
C PHE A 44 -0.40 2.91 -6.80
N ARG A 45 -0.83 2.46 -5.64
CA ARG A 45 -0.52 1.14 -5.11
C ARG A 45 -1.76 0.29 -5.07
N SER A 46 -1.60 -0.98 -5.45
CA SER A 46 -2.72 -1.92 -5.49
C SER A 46 -2.69 -2.95 -4.35
N LEU A 47 -3.68 -3.83 -4.37
CA LEU A 47 -3.78 -4.98 -3.46
C LEU A 47 -2.50 -5.86 -3.46
N TYR A 48 -1.68 -5.79 -4.49
CA TYR A 48 -0.44 -6.57 -4.57
C TYR A 48 0.68 -6.02 -3.67
N SER A 49 0.58 -4.76 -3.23
CA SER A 49 1.49 -4.17 -2.24
C SER A 49 0.86 -3.94 -0.86
N GLY A 50 -0.41 -4.29 -0.70
CA GLY A 50 -1.07 -4.20 0.58
C GLY A 50 -2.05 -3.05 0.70
N PHE A 51 -2.51 -2.50 -0.41
CA PHE A 51 -3.58 -1.52 -0.47
C PHE A 51 -4.90 -2.18 -0.89
N THR A 52 -6.00 -1.48 -0.76
CA THR A 52 -7.32 -2.05 -1.06
C THR A 52 -7.67 -2.07 -2.55
N PRO A 53 -7.29 -1.07 -3.38
CA PRO A 53 -7.77 -1.03 -4.77
C PRO A 53 -7.11 -2.11 -5.62
N THR A 54 -7.89 -2.71 -6.50
CA THR A 54 -7.37 -3.55 -7.58
C THR A 54 -6.81 -2.70 -8.71
N PRO A 55 -5.94 -3.21 -9.61
CA PRO A 55 -5.49 -2.46 -10.77
C PRO A 55 -6.63 -1.93 -11.64
N SER A 56 -7.69 -2.72 -11.86
CA SER A 56 -8.89 -2.27 -12.60
C SER A 56 -9.66 -1.16 -11.88
N MET A 57 -9.75 -1.20 -10.54
CA MET A 57 -10.37 -0.12 -9.76
C MET A 57 -9.56 1.18 -9.84
N ILE A 58 -8.22 1.08 -9.86
CA ILE A 58 -7.35 2.24 -10.04
C ILE A 58 -7.64 2.91 -11.39
N LEU A 59 -7.71 2.12 -12.47
CA LEU A 59 -8.01 2.62 -13.81
C LEU A 59 -9.40 3.24 -13.89
N TYR A 60 -10.42 2.60 -13.32
CA TYR A 60 -11.76 3.15 -13.25
C TYR A 60 -11.81 4.51 -12.55
N ARG A 61 -11.10 4.64 -11.42
CA ARG A 61 -11.01 5.92 -10.69
C ARG A 61 -10.25 6.97 -11.49
N ALA A 62 -9.14 6.59 -12.13
CA ALA A 62 -8.38 7.49 -12.99
C ALA A 62 -9.24 8.04 -14.12
N GLU A 63 -10.03 7.19 -14.78
CA GLU A 63 -10.99 7.58 -15.83
C GLU A 63 -12.04 8.55 -15.28
N LYS A 64 -12.66 8.23 -14.12
CA LYS A 64 -13.67 9.11 -13.49
C LYS A 64 -13.11 10.47 -13.06
N MET A 65 -11.83 10.55 -12.72
CA MET A 65 -11.15 11.80 -12.36
C MET A 65 -10.52 12.49 -13.58
N ALA A 66 -10.71 11.97 -14.79
CA ALA A 66 -10.10 12.43 -16.03
C ALA A 66 -8.59 12.63 -15.91
N LEU A 67 -7.89 11.72 -15.21
CA LEU A 67 -6.43 11.82 -15.10
C LEU A 67 -5.78 11.52 -16.44
N PRO A 68 -4.90 12.40 -16.96
CA PRO A 68 -4.22 12.15 -18.23
C PRO A 68 -3.20 11.00 -18.14
N VAL A 69 -2.60 10.82 -16.97
CA VAL A 69 -1.58 9.78 -16.72
C VAL A 69 -1.77 9.15 -15.35
N VAL A 70 -1.61 7.82 -15.29
CA VAL A 70 -1.69 7.04 -14.06
C VAL A 70 -0.55 6.01 -13.98
N GLY A 71 0.13 5.94 -12.83
CA GLY A 71 1.20 4.96 -12.58
C GLY A 71 0.78 3.88 -11.58
N LEU A 72 0.97 2.61 -11.90
CA LEU A 72 0.87 1.52 -10.94
C LEU A 72 2.27 1.19 -10.41
N VAL A 73 2.56 1.58 -9.16
CA VAL A 73 3.88 1.39 -8.52
C VAL A 73 3.70 0.63 -7.21
N ASP A 74 3.61 -0.68 -7.29
CA ASP A 74 3.46 -1.55 -6.13
C ASP A 74 4.77 -1.76 -5.36
N TYR A 75 4.68 -2.02 -4.06
CA TYR A 75 5.87 -2.29 -3.25
C TYR A 75 6.45 -3.67 -3.56
N ALA A 76 7.69 -3.68 -4.06
CA ALA A 76 8.48 -4.88 -4.39
C ALA A 76 7.70 -5.90 -5.26
N SER A 77 6.82 -5.44 -6.16
CA SER A 77 5.99 -6.33 -6.96
C SER A 77 5.50 -5.68 -8.25
N LEU A 78 5.51 -6.45 -9.33
CA LEU A 78 4.86 -6.15 -10.60
C LEU A 78 3.69 -7.10 -10.91
N LYS A 79 3.18 -7.83 -9.92
CA LYS A 79 2.11 -8.83 -10.13
C LYS A 79 0.80 -8.24 -10.65
N GLY A 80 0.55 -6.95 -10.37
CA GLY A 80 -0.60 -6.21 -10.89
C GLY A 80 -0.45 -5.74 -12.34
N SER A 81 0.76 -5.76 -12.89
CA SER A 81 1.08 -5.13 -14.17
C SER A 81 0.28 -5.69 -15.36
N GLY A 82 0.12 -7.00 -15.43
CA GLY A 82 -0.60 -7.64 -16.53
C GLY A 82 -2.08 -7.25 -16.60
N GLU A 83 -2.74 -7.10 -15.47
CA GLU A 83 -4.11 -6.60 -15.38
C GLU A 83 -4.16 -5.10 -15.72
N PHE A 84 -3.26 -4.31 -15.14
CA PHE A 84 -3.20 -2.87 -15.36
C PHE A 84 -2.97 -2.52 -16.83
N LEU A 85 -1.95 -3.12 -17.47
CA LEU A 85 -1.63 -2.88 -18.87
C LEU A 85 -2.77 -3.28 -19.83
N LYS A 86 -3.46 -4.39 -19.53
CA LYS A 86 -4.66 -4.75 -20.31
C LYS A 86 -5.81 -3.77 -20.10
N GLY A 87 -6.00 -3.30 -18.88
CA GLY A 87 -7.06 -2.33 -18.58
C GLY A 87 -6.79 -0.94 -19.17
N LEU A 88 -5.53 -0.55 -19.40
CA LEU A 88 -5.19 0.72 -20.05
C LEU A 88 -5.77 0.85 -21.45
N SER A 89 -5.94 -0.23 -22.20
CA SER A 89 -6.60 -0.20 -23.52
C SER A 89 -8.12 0.06 -23.46
N MET A 90 -8.70 0.04 -22.27
CA MET A 90 -10.15 0.20 -22.02
C MET A 90 -10.51 1.59 -21.48
N VAL A 91 -9.51 2.42 -21.15
CA VAL A 91 -9.67 3.75 -20.54
C VAL A 91 -8.95 4.82 -21.37
N SER A 92 -9.27 6.10 -21.16
CA SER A 92 -8.70 7.21 -21.91
C SER A 92 -7.33 7.68 -21.39
N CYS A 93 -6.95 7.29 -20.19
CA CYS A 93 -5.68 7.74 -19.60
C CYS A 93 -4.48 6.93 -20.10
N ALA A 94 -3.33 7.59 -20.25
CA ALA A 94 -2.05 6.91 -20.40
C ALA A 94 -1.59 6.32 -19.07
N GLY A 95 -0.69 5.33 -19.11
CA GLY A 95 -0.19 4.78 -17.86
C GLY A 95 1.14 4.04 -17.99
N TYR A 96 1.75 3.82 -16.85
CA TYR A 96 2.99 3.05 -16.73
C TYR A 96 2.98 2.16 -15.50
N ILE A 97 3.87 1.19 -15.49
CA ILE A 97 4.07 0.26 -14.38
C ILE A 97 5.44 0.46 -13.76
N GLY A 98 5.53 0.17 -12.48
CA GLY A 98 6.77 0.25 -11.72
C GLY A 98 6.70 -0.50 -10.41
N ALA A 99 7.78 -0.50 -9.67
CA ALA A 99 7.82 -1.02 -8.32
C ALA A 99 8.65 -0.12 -7.41
N GLY A 100 8.19 0.03 -6.16
CA GLY A 100 8.90 0.75 -5.12
C GLY A 100 9.49 -0.18 -4.08
N ILE A 101 10.56 0.24 -3.43
CA ILE A 101 11.17 -0.45 -2.29
C ILE A 101 11.58 0.53 -1.19
N LYS A 102 11.78 0.00 0.01
CA LYS A 102 12.58 0.66 1.04
C LYS A 102 14.04 0.27 0.85
N SER A 103 14.91 1.25 0.87
CA SER A 103 16.32 1.08 0.62
C SER A 103 17.15 1.82 1.65
N ARG A 104 18.47 1.59 1.65
CA ARG A 104 19.42 2.30 2.51
C ARG A 104 20.73 2.59 1.80
N TYR A 105 21.32 3.72 2.15
CA TYR A 105 22.66 4.10 1.76
C TYR A 105 23.38 4.77 2.94
N LYS A 106 24.52 4.20 3.40
CA LYS A 106 25.29 4.70 4.54
C LYS A 106 24.45 5.08 5.78
N GLY A 107 23.50 4.21 6.14
CA GLY A 107 22.59 4.43 7.27
C GLY A 107 21.34 5.26 6.96
N MET A 108 21.33 6.04 5.89
CA MET A 108 20.14 6.79 5.46
C MET A 108 19.12 5.86 4.81
N ARG A 109 17.86 6.00 5.18
CA ARG A 109 16.74 5.29 4.54
C ARG A 109 16.28 6.07 3.31
N LEU A 110 16.10 5.38 2.19
CA LEU A 110 15.63 5.92 0.93
C LEU A 110 14.38 5.14 0.49
N ALA A 111 13.32 5.84 0.12
CA ALA A 111 12.19 5.25 -0.60
C ALA A 111 12.49 5.38 -2.09
N LEU A 112 12.83 4.27 -2.74
CA LEU A 112 13.16 4.24 -4.16
C LEU A 112 12.04 3.61 -4.97
N GLN A 113 11.85 4.12 -6.18
CA GLN A 113 10.91 3.58 -7.16
C GLN A 113 11.62 3.41 -8.51
N ALA A 114 11.32 2.33 -9.20
CA ALA A 114 11.62 2.14 -10.61
C ALA A 114 10.32 2.32 -11.38
N ILE A 115 10.22 3.33 -12.22
CA ILE A 115 9.03 3.68 -13.01
C ILE A 115 9.26 3.45 -14.49
N GLY A 116 8.20 3.12 -15.22
CA GLY A 116 8.28 2.88 -16.65
C GLY A 116 8.99 1.58 -17.01
N VAL A 117 8.85 0.51 -16.21
CA VAL A 117 9.41 -0.80 -16.54
C VAL A 117 8.82 -1.32 -17.86
N PRO A 118 9.63 -1.54 -18.91
CA PRO A 118 9.15 -2.06 -20.19
C PRO A 118 8.51 -3.44 -20.04
N HIS A 119 7.42 -3.69 -20.77
CA HIS A 119 6.65 -4.93 -20.68
C HIS A 119 7.52 -6.20 -20.86
N GLY A 120 8.48 -6.16 -21.78
CA GLY A 120 9.41 -7.29 -22.01
C GLY A 120 10.27 -7.63 -20.81
N ASN A 121 10.55 -6.67 -19.92
CA ASN A 121 11.48 -6.83 -18.79
C ASN A 121 10.75 -7.11 -17.46
N VAL A 122 9.42 -7.16 -17.45
CA VAL A 122 8.60 -7.36 -16.24
C VAL A 122 8.98 -8.62 -15.47
N LYS A 123 9.18 -9.74 -16.14
CA LYS A 123 9.50 -11.02 -15.47
C LYS A 123 10.86 -10.99 -14.80
N GLU A 124 11.86 -10.46 -15.48
CA GLU A 124 13.22 -10.36 -14.95
C GLU A 124 13.28 -9.41 -13.77
N PHE A 125 12.69 -8.24 -13.92
CA PHE A 125 12.60 -7.24 -12.86
C PHE A 125 11.82 -7.76 -11.63
N GLU A 126 10.68 -8.41 -11.83
CA GLU A 126 9.89 -9.03 -10.74
C GLU A 126 10.71 -10.10 -9.98
N LYS A 127 11.56 -10.87 -10.68
CA LYS A 127 12.47 -11.84 -10.05
C LYS A 127 13.51 -11.13 -9.18
N GLY A 128 14.12 -10.04 -9.66
CA GLY A 128 15.10 -9.26 -8.90
C GLY A 128 14.53 -8.60 -7.63
N LEU A 129 13.22 -8.47 -7.50
CA LEU A 129 12.56 -7.97 -6.29
C LEU A 129 12.36 -9.04 -5.20
N ALA A 130 12.82 -10.27 -5.40
CA ALA A 130 12.54 -11.39 -4.48
C ALA A 130 13.05 -11.13 -3.05
N ASP A 131 14.27 -10.59 -2.91
CA ASP A 131 14.87 -10.33 -1.59
C ASP A 131 14.13 -9.24 -0.82
N ALA A 132 13.75 -8.16 -1.51
CA ALA A 132 12.92 -7.11 -0.89
C ALA A 132 11.58 -7.67 -0.38
N ARG A 133 10.96 -8.58 -1.14
CA ARG A 133 9.73 -9.28 -0.71
C ARG A 133 9.98 -10.20 0.48
N ALA A 134 11.07 -10.94 0.49
CA ALA A 134 11.41 -11.85 1.58
C ALA A 134 11.66 -11.10 2.89
N LEU A 135 12.40 -9.99 2.82
CA LEU A 135 12.63 -9.12 3.98
C LEU A 135 11.31 -8.56 4.54
N LYS A 136 10.44 -8.05 3.64
CA LYS A 136 9.12 -7.57 4.05
C LYS A 136 8.27 -8.68 4.69
N ALA A 137 8.30 -9.89 4.14
CA ALA A 137 7.55 -11.02 4.69
C ALA A 137 8.01 -11.37 6.11
N LYS A 138 9.32 -11.47 6.33
CA LYS A 138 9.91 -11.71 7.67
C LYS A 138 9.49 -10.63 8.68
N HIS A 139 9.50 -9.38 8.25
CA HIS A 139 9.08 -8.26 9.11
C HIS A 139 7.59 -8.37 9.50
N VAL A 140 6.72 -8.64 8.54
CA VAL A 140 5.27 -8.82 8.77
C VAL A 140 5.00 -10.01 9.68
N ASP A 141 5.69 -11.13 9.46
CA ASP A 141 5.55 -12.31 10.30
C ASP A 141 5.99 -12.04 11.74
N LYS A 142 7.08 -11.28 11.94
CA LYS A 142 7.54 -10.91 13.28
C LYS A 142 6.53 -10.01 14.00
N ILE A 143 5.93 -9.03 13.33
CA ILE A 143 4.87 -8.21 13.92
C ILE A 143 3.68 -9.10 14.34
N ARG A 144 3.25 -10.05 13.49
CA ARG A 144 2.16 -10.97 13.81
C ARG A 144 2.47 -11.80 15.07
N GLU A 145 3.67 -12.32 15.17
CA GLU A 145 4.12 -13.07 16.37
C GLU A 145 4.03 -12.20 17.61
N LEU A 146 4.56 -10.98 17.58
CA LEU A 146 4.54 -10.05 18.70
C LEU A 146 3.11 -9.66 19.10
N ILE A 147 2.22 -9.44 18.13
CA ILE A 147 0.79 -9.24 18.38
C ILE A 147 0.21 -10.46 19.09
N ASN A 148 0.45 -11.67 18.58
CA ASN A 148 -0.10 -12.89 19.17
C ASN A 148 0.42 -13.16 20.58
N VAL A 149 1.66 -12.84 20.87
CA VAL A 149 2.23 -12.92 22.22
C VAL A 149 1.53 -11.93 23.15
N LYS A 150 1.42 -10.64 22.74
CA LYS A 150 0.86 -9.59 23.61
C LYS A 150 -0.64 -9.77 23.83
N PHE A 151 -1.39 -10.18 22.82
CA PHE A 151 -2.85 -10.28 22.85
C PHE A 151 -3.37 -11.69 23.17
N GLY A 152 -2.50 -12.69 23.21
CA GLY A 152 -2.87 -14.09 23.44
C GLY A 152 -3.59 -14.32 24.77
N LYS A 153 -3.16 -13.65 25.86
CA LYS A 153 -3.82 -13.72 27.17
C LYS A 153 -5.29 -13.24 27.11
N TYR A 154 -5.64 -12.43 26.12
CA TYR A 154 -7.01 -11.97 25.88
C TYR A 154 -7.74 -12.83 24.85
N ARG A 155 -7.17 -13.95 24.39
CA ARG A 155 -7.73 -14.82 23.34
C ARG A 155 -7.98 -14.09 22.02
N ILE A 156 -7.10 -13.12 21.67
CA ILE A 156 -7.09 -12.41 20.40
C ILE A 156 -5.85 -12.88 19.65
N TYR A 157 -6.07 -13.55 18.50
CA TYR A 157 -4.99 -14.11 17.69
C TYR A 157 -5.16 -13.74 16.22
N LEU A 158 -4.06 -13.43 15.55
CA LEU A 158 -4.00 -13.31 14.11
C LEU A 158 -3.51 -14.65 13.52
N PRO A 159 -4.24 -15.22 12.54
CA PRO A 159 -3.84 -16.49 11.95
C PRO A 159 -2.56 -16.36 11.15
N ALA A 160 -1.82 -17.47 11.00
CA ALA A 160 -0.60 -17.53 10.19
C ALA A 160 -0.85 -17.11 8.73
N GLU A 161 -2.00 -17.48 8.17
CA GLU A 161 -2.45 -17.04 6.87
C GLU A 161 -3.61 -16.04 7.01
N LEU A 162 -3.30 -14.83 7.44
CA LEU A 162 -4.28 -13.75 7.41
C LEU A 162 -4.58 -13.39 5.96
N ARG A 163 -5.85 -13.47 5.57
CA ARG A 163 -6.32 -13.12 4.22
C ARG A 163 -7.17 -11.85 4.32
N ILE A 164 -6.83 -10.86 3.52
CA ILE A 164 -7.59 -9.60 3.39
C ILE A 164 -8.82 -9.82 2.52
N PHE A 165 -8.63 -10.56 1.43
CA PHE A 165 -9.68 -11.11 0.59
C PHE A 165 -9.48 -12.62 0.49
N LYS A 166 -10.49 -13.35 0.05
CA LYS A 166 -10.44 -14.84 -0.05
C LYS A 166 -9.17 -15.40 -0.73
N THR A 167 -8.43 -14.55 -1.47
CA THR A 167 -7.25 -14.94 -2.25
C THR A 167 -5.99 -14.13 -1.99
N VAL A 168 -6.05 -13.05 -1.20
CA VAL A 168 -4.92 -12.15 -0.95
C VAL A 168 -4.48 -12.28 0.49
N LYS A 169 -3.27 -12.82 0.70
CA LYS A 169 -2.61 -12.86 2.02
C LYS A 169 -2.25 -11.45 2.47
N ALA A 170 -2.31 -11.21 3.77
CA ALA A 170 -1.78 -9.99 4.38
C ALA A 170 -0.30 -9.83 4.03
N LYS A 171 0.08 -8.67 3.49
CA LYS A 171 1.43 -8.38 3.00
C LYS A 171 2.05 -7.12 3.62
N SER A 172 1.38 -6.54 4.60
CA SER A 172 1.88 -5.35 5.27
C SER A 172 1.50 -5.36 6.75
N ALA A 173 2.25 -4.63 7.56
CA ALA A 173 1.94 -4.40 8.96
C ALA A 173 0.54 -3.79 9.12
N GLU A 174 0.16 -2.88 8.24
CA GLU A 174 -1.16 -2.23 8.22
C GLU A 174 -2.31 -3.24 8.14
N HIS A 175 -2.18 -4.27 7.31
CA HIS A 175 -3.16 -5.36 7.27
C HIS A 175 -3.29 -6.09 8.61
N LEU A 176 -2.17 -6.27 9.33
CA LEU A 176 -2.20 -6.92 10.63
C LEU A 176 -2.89 -6.03 11.67
N TYR A 177 -2.58 -4.73 11.68
CA TYR A 177 -3.22 -3.80 12.60
C TYR A 177 -4.70 -3.62 12.32
N ASN A 178 -5.13 -3.56 11.06
CA ASN A 178 -6.54 -3.53 10.70
C ASN A 178 -7.29 -4.80 11.14
N ALA A 179 -6.68 -5.96 10.98
CA ALA A 179 -7.26 -7.22 11.44
C ALA A 179 -7.28 -7.32 12.98
N LEU A 180 -6.27 -6.79 13.65
CA LEU A 180 -6.23 -6.69 15.10
C LEU A 180 -7.33 -5.75 15.61
N ALA A 181 -7.45 -4.56 15.02
CA ALA A 181 -8.49 -3.60 15.37
C ALA A 181 -9.90 -4.18 15.24
N ALA A 182 -10.18 -4.90 14.14
CA ALA A 182 -11.45 -5.59 13.98
C ALA A 182 -11.71 -6.57 15.12
N LYS A 183 -10.73 -7.42 15.48
CA LYS A 183 -10.88 -8.40 16.56
C LYS A 183 -10.99 -7.76 17.95
N VAL A 184 -10.30 -6.66 18.18
CA VAL A 184 -10.39 -5.89 19.45
C VAL A 184 -11.76 -5.23 19.55
N ALA A 185 -12.23 -4.57 18.49
CA ALA A 185 -13.56 -3.96 18.46
C ALA A 185 -14.68 -4.99 18.66
N ASP A 186 -14.58 -6.15 18.01
CA ASP A 186 -15.57 -7.23 18.14
C ASP A 186 -15.59 -7.81 19.58
N LYS A 187 -14.44 -7.85 20.24
CA LYS A 187 -14.32 -8.37 21.62
C LYS A 187 -14.78 -7.37 22.67
N PHE A 188 -14.56 -6.09 22.42
CA PHE A 188 -14.92 -4.99 23.31
C PHE A 188 -15.91 -4.04 22.58
N PRO A 189 -17.17 -4.47 22.41
CA PRO A 189 -18.16 -3.71 21.64
C PRO A 189 -18.63 -2.43 22.37
N GLU A 190 -18.44 -2.34 23.68
CA GLU A 190 -18.77 -1.16 24.48
C GLU A 190 -17.55 -0.21 24.52
N GLU A 191 -17.80 1.09 24.30
CA GLU A 191 -16.74 2.10 24.27
C GLU A 191 -15.92 2.13 25.56
N GLU A 192 -16.61 2.23 26.68
CA GLU A 192 -15.96 2.30 28.01
C GLU A 192 -15.07 1.09 28.28
N LYS A 193 -15.54 -0.12 27.90
CA LYS A 193 -14.75 -1.35 28.04
C LYS A 193 -13.54 -1.38 27.10
N LEU A 194 -13.67 -0.85 25.89
CA LEU A 194 -12.56 -0.75 24.96
C LEU A 194 -11.50 0.23 25.48
N ILE A 195 -11.92 1.42 25.91
CA ILE A 195 -11.01 2.43 26.45
C ILE A 195 -10.31 1.92 27.73
N ALA A 196 -11.05 1.31 28.64
CA ALA A 196 -10.48 0.68 29.85
C ALA A 196 -9.47 -0.42 29.46
N PHE A 197 -9.80 -1.29 28.52
CA PHE A 197 -8.89 -2.31 28.01
C PHE A 197 -7.59 -1.71 27.46
N LEU A 198 -7.67 -0.66 26.67
CA LEU A 198 -6.48 -0.01 26.09
C LEU A 198 -5.64 0.68 27.18
N LYS A 199 -6.26 1.40 28.10
CA LYS A 199 -5.57 2.12 29.19
C LYS A 199 -5.03 1.20 30.27
N ASP A 200 -5.88 0.36 30.84
CA ASP A 200 -5.57 -0.38 32.06
C ASP A 200 -4.82 -1.68 31.78
N GLU A 201 -5.19 -2.40 30.71
CA GLU A 201 -4.60 -3.70 30.37
C GLU A 201 -3.40 -3.60 29.43
N LEU A 202 -3.41 -2.64 28.50
CA LEU A 202 -2.33 -2.45 27.53
C LEU A 202 -1.39 -1.30 27.90
N ASN A 203 -1.74 -0.49 28.91
CA ASN A 203 -1.01 0.70 29.38
C ASN A 203 -0.82 1.75 28.24
N PHE A 204 -1.85 1.99 27.44
CA PHE A 204 -1.81 3.03 26.42
C PHE A 204 -2.09 4.40 27.05
N ALA A 205 -1.23 5.37 26.80
CA ALA A 205 -1.45 6.77 27.17
C ALA A 205 -2.29 7.46 26.09
N LEU A 206 -3.61 7.14 26.04
CA LEU A 206 -4.52 7.74 25.07
C LEU A 206 -4.70 9.23 25.36
N ASP A 207 -4.55 10.07 24.33
CA ASP A 207 -4.87 11.49 24.41
C ASP A 207 -6.37 11.78 24.16
N GLY A 208 -6.74 13.07 24.16
CA GLY A 208 -8.12 13.50 23.96
C GLY A 208 -8.63 13.19 22.55
N GLU A 209 -7.82 13.40 21.53
CA GLU A 209 -8.18 13.15 20.13
C GLU A 209 -8.36 11.66 19.85
N GLU A 210 -7.45 10.81 20.36
CA GLU A 210 -7.55 9.36 20.24
C GLU A 210 -8.81 8.83 20.95
N THR A 211 -9.13 9.38 22.13
CA THR A 211 -10.34 9.02 22.88
C THR A 211 -11.60 9.41 22.11
N GLU A 212 -11.64 10.61 21.52
CA GLU A 212 -12.76 11.06 20.69
C GLU A 212 -12.97 10.17 19.46
N LYS A 213 -11.89 9.80 18.74
CA LYS A 213 -11.94 8.86 17.61
C LYS A 213 -12.52 7.49 18.00
N LEU A 214 -12.27 7.04 19.23
CA LEU A 214 -12.79 5.76 19.72
C LEU A 214 -14.25 5.85 20.18
N SER A 215 -14.78 7.04 20.40
CA SER A 215 -16.17 7.27 20.80
C SER A 215 -17.15 7.25 19.63
N ASP A 216 -16.71 7.61 18.42
CA ASP A 216 -17.58 7.60 17.24
C ASP A 216 -17.55 6.25 16.49
N LYS A 217 -18.27 5.26 17.04
CA LYS A 217 -18.42 3.93 16.41
C LYS A 217 -19.22 3.93 15.11
N THR A 218 -19.94 5.02 14.83
CA THR A 218 -20.72 5.17 13.59
C THR A 218 -19.85 5.63 12.43
N SER A 219 -18.67 6.15 12.72
CA SER A 219 -17.69 6.54 11.70
C SER A 219 -17.27 5.37 10.83
N THR A 220 -17.26 5.59 9.53
CA THR A 220 -16.69 4.63 8.57
C THR A 220 -15.18 4.43 8.77
N LEU A 221 -14.51 5.34 9.48
CA LEU A 221 -13.09 5.33 9.79
C LEU A 221 -12.76 4.65 11.12
N TYR A 222 -13.75 4.38 11.98
CA TYR A 222 -13.56 3.85 13.34
C TYR A 222 -12.53 2.71 13.45
N LYS A 223 -12.64 1.68 12.58
CA LYS A 223 -11.69 0.56 12.62
C LYS A 223 -10.30 0.94 12.12
N SER A 224 -10.20 1.91 11.23
CA SER A 224 -8.94 2.48 10.76
C SER A 224 -8.25 3.29 11.85
N ASP A 225 -9.01 4.11 12.56
CA ASP A 225 -8.51 4.93 13.67
C ASP A 225 -8.01 4.05 14.81
N LEU A 226 -8.78 3.02 15.18
CA LEU A 226 -8.35 2.03 16.17
C LEU A 226 -7.07 1.30 15.72
N ALA A 227 -6.93 0.98 14.44
CA ALA A 227 -5.72 0.36 13.91
C ALA A 227 -4.49 1.27 13.99
N GLU A 228 -4.67 2.57 13.74
CA GLU A 228 -3.62 3.58 13.91
C GLU A 228 -3.19 3.72 15.37
N ILE A 229 -4.14 3.84 16.29
CA ILE A 229 -3.88 3.91 17.73
C ILE A 229 -3.12 2.66 18.20
N LEU A 230 -3.59 1.47 17.83
CA LEU A 230 -2.89 0.22 18.15
C LEU A 230 -1.46 0.21 17.59
N ARG A 231 -1.25 0.70 16.37
CA ARG A 231 0.08 0.78 15.75
C ARG A 231 0.99 1.74 16.49
N ALA A 232 0.50 2.92 16.84
CA ALA A 232 1.27 3.96 17.53
C ALA A 232 1.72 3.50 18.92
N HIS A 233 0.81 2.97 19.71
CA HIS A 233 1.09 2.58 21.10
C HIS A 233 1.76 1.23 21.27
N LEU A 234 1.61 0.28 20.34
CA LEU A 234 2.31 -1.02 20.43
C LEU A 234 3.81 -0.89 20.21
N GLY A 235 4.25 0.00 19.34
CA GLY A 235 5.65 0.41 19.18
C GLY A 235 6.66 -0.73 19.18
N PHE A 236 6.40 -1.86 18.49
CA PHE A 236 7.27 -3.03 18.53
C PHE A 236 8.71 -2.68 18.14
N LYS A 237 9.67 -3.09 19.01
CA LYS A 237 11.10 -2.93 18.81
C LYS A 237 11.70 -4.20 18.18
N ASP A 238 12.96 -4.10 17.75
CA ASP A 238 13.75 -5.24 17.23
C ASP A 238 13.10 -5.98 16.06
N LEU A 239 12.39 -5.22 15.22
CA LEU A 239 11.81 -5.76 14.00
C LEU A 239 12.89 -6.01 12.94
N PRO A 240 12.79 -7.10 12.15
CA PRO A 240 13.71 -7.37 11.07
C PRO A 240 13.82 -6.20 10.10
N GLU A 241 15.02 -5.94 9.60
CA GLU A 241 15.29 -4.93 8.58
C GLU A 241 14.50 -5.23 7.30
N THR A 242 13.95 -4.18 6.70
CA THR A 242 13.16 -4.27 5.46
C THR A 242 13.80 -3.57 4.28
N THR A 243 14.95 -2.93 4.49
CA THR A 243 15.66 -2.20 3.44
C THR A 243 16.65 -3.09 2.71
N VAL A 244 16.80 -2.87 1.43
CA VAL A 244 17.85 -3.44 0.58
C VAL A 244 18.88 -2.36 0.24
N PRO A 245 20.13 -2.71 -0.14
CA PRO A 245 21.10 -1.73 -0.60
C PRO A 245 20.59 -0.94 -1.80
N ALA A 246 20.74 0.39 -1.76
CA ALA A 246 20.20 1.27 -2.81
C ALA A 246 20.77 0.97 -4.19
N ARG A 247 22.08 0.69 -4.27
CA ARG A 247 22.76 0.40 -5.54
C ARG A 247 22.20 -0.83 -6.23
N GLU A 248 21.95 -1.92 -5.51
CA GLU A 248 21.38 -3.14 -6.07
C GLU A 248 20.04 -2.92 -6.76
N PHE A 249 19.20 -2.08 -6.18
CA PHE A 249 17.91 -1.75 -6.79
C PHE A 249 18.05 -0.84 -8.01
N ILE A 250 18.97 0.13 -7.96
CA ILE A 250 19.24 1.04 -9.09
C ILE A 250 19.80 0.26 -10.28
N GLU A 251 20.78 -0.62 -10.05
CA GLU A 251 21.34 -1.49 -11.09
C GLU A 251 20.26 -2.41 -11.70
N LEU A 252 19.36 -2.94 -10.86
CA LEU A 252 18.23 -3.73 -11.33
C LEU A 252 17.28 -2.90 -12.22
N ALA A 253 16.99 -1.65 -11.82
CA ALA A 253 16.13 -0.74 -12.55
C ALA A 253 16.77 -0.29 -13.87
N ASP A 254 18.04 0.09 -13.86
CA ASP A 254 18.81 0.49 -15.06
C ASP A 254 18.87 -0.68 -16.07
N LYS A 255 19.17 -1.90 -15.60
CA LYS A 255 19.16 -3.12 -16.44
C LYS A 255 17.79 -3.39 -17.05
N ALA A 256 16.73 -3.05 -16.35
CA ALA A 256 15.36 -3.18 -16.85
C ALA A 256 14.94 -2.02 -17.78
N GLY A 257 15.72 -0.97 -17.92
CA GLY A 257 15.37 0.23 -18.69
C GLY A 257 14.32 1.11 -18.01
N ALA A 258 14.22 1.02 -16.69
CA ALA A 258 13.33 1.84 -15.88
C ALA A 258 14.03 3.10 -15.33
N VAL A 259 13.27 4.14 -15.05
CA VAL A 259 13.78 5.36 -14.39
C VAL A 259 13.69 5.21 -12.89
N THR A 260 14.82 5.42 -12.18
CA THR A 260 14.82 5.42 -10.72
C THR A 260 14.45 6.79 -10.17
N VAL A 261 13.51 6.78 -9.24
CA VAL A 261 13.01 7.98 -8.53
C VAL A 261 13.18 7.75 -7.04
N ALA A 262 13.75 8.73 -6.33
CA ALA A 262 13.73 8.76 -4.87
C ALA A 262 12.59 9.64 -4.38
N ILE A 263 11.84 9.16 -3.38
CA ILE A 263 10.80 9.95 -2.72
C ILE A 263 11.43 10.60 -1.49
N TYR A 264 11.30 11.91 -1.39
CA TYR A 264 11.77 12.65 -0.22
C TYR A 264 11.03 12.21 1.04
N ASN A 265 11.75 12.07 2.14
CA ASN A 265 11.24 11.45 3.37
C ASN A 265 11.32 12.39 4.60
N GLY A 266 11.50 13.71 4.37
CA GLY A 266 11.60 14.69 5.46
C GLY A 266 12.97 14.76 6.16
N SER A 267 13.99 14.01 5.69
CA SER A 267 15.37 14.16 6.19
C SER A 267 15.96 15.50 5.75
N LYS A 268 17.17 15.85 6.27
CA LYS A 268 17.85 17.06 5.80
C LYS A 268 18.04 16.99 4.28
N ILE A 269 17.53 17.98 3.55
CA ILE A 269 17.41 17.94 2.09
C ILE A 269 18.77 17.78 1.38
N GLU A 270 19.79 18.47 1.87
CA GLU A 270 21.14 18.42 1.29
C GLU A 270 21.74 17.01 1.41
N ASP A 271 21.59 16.37 2.58
CA ASP A 271 22.09 15.02 2.82
C ASP A 271 21.33 13.99 1.96
N PHE A 272 20.01 14.20 1.81
CA PHE A 272 19.16 13.36 0.96
C PHE A 272 19.58 13.47 -0.52
N LEU A 273 19.74 14.70 -1.04
CA LEU A 273 20.16 14.93 -2.43
C LEU A 273 21.56 14.38 -2.70
N ALA A 274 22.51 14.60 -1.77
CA ALA A 274 23.86 14.04 -1.87
C ALA A 274 23.86 12.51 -1.87
N ALA A 275 23.00 11.87 -1.07
CA ALA A 275 22.82 10.42 -1.09
C ALA A 275 22.26 9.94 -2.43
N CYS A 276 21.22 10.60 -2.95
CA CYS A 276 20.60 10.28 -4.23
C CYS A 276 21.60 10.36 -5.39
N GLU A 277 22.40 11.44 -5.45
CA GLU A 277 23.46 11.63 -6.45
C GLU A 277 24.50 10.49 -6.36
N LYS A 278 24.99 10.19 -5.17
CA LYS A 278 26.04 9.16 -4.95
C LYS A 278 25.59 7.76 -5.28
N VAL A 279 24.31 7.44 -5.20
CA VAL A 279 23.79 6.13 -5.58
C VAL A 279 23.32 6.07 -7.03
N GLY A 280 23.19 7.21 -7.72
CA GLY A 280 22.82 7.28 -9.15
C GLY A 280 21.32 7.34 -9.41
N VAL A 281 20.54 7.90 -8.48
CA VAL A 281 19.11 8.17 -8.69
C VAL A 281 18.91 9.19 -9.82
N LYS A 282 17.96 8.94 -10.70
CA LYS A 282 17.74 9.78 -11.90
C LYS A 282 16.79 10.94 -11.66
N ALA A 283 15.87 10.82 -10.70
CA ALA A 283 14.92 11.86 -10.36
C ALA A 283 14.56 11.82 -8.87
N VAL A 284 14.13 12.95 -8.35
CA VAL A 284 13.63 13.09 -6.97
C VAL A 284 12.18 13.56 -7.04
N CYS A 285 11.31 12.93 -6.28
CA CYS A 285 9.94 13.37 -6.05
C CYS A 285 9.89 14.03 -4.66
N LEU A 286 9.51 15.29 -4.65
CA LEU A 286 9.16 16.03 -3.43
C LEU A 286 7.64 15.85 -3.28
N GLU A 287 7.19 15.14 -2.26
CA GLU A 287 5.77 15.12 -1.94
C GLU A 287 5.40 16.55 -1.46
N PRO A 288 4.36 17.18 -1.98
CA PRO A 288 3.86 18.42 -1.40
C PRO A 288 3.36 18.14 0.01
N ASP A 289 3.70 19.00 0.96
CA ASP A 289 3.20 19.00 2.33
C ASP A 289 1.66 19.14 2.37
#